data_e3e9c5f2bdbed2b5b2b332fcdc1d7cdb
#
_entry.id   e3e9c5f2bdbed2b5b2b332fcdc1d7cdb
#
_cell.length_a   1.000
_cell.length_b   1.000
_cell.length_c   1.000
_cell.angle_alpha   90.00
_cell.angle_beta   90.00
_cell.angle_gamma   90.00
#
_symmetry.space_group_name_H-M   'P 1'
#
loop_
_entity.id
_entity.type
_entity.pdbx_description
1 polymer ?
#
loop_
_entity_poly.entity_id
_entity_poly.type
_entity_poly.pdbx_seq_one_letter_code
_entity_poly.pdbx_strand_id
1 'polypeptide(L)'
;MEQTLSYAEILKKTVQDAAIDQPRLQAIKLYPVCDIDSGHFLVLATGWDKQRWIDNILFHARLVDNQIIIEEDNFEESLTQALIAGGVRKEDIVIHLEPAILHSEWYVSYLHSKEGC
;
A
#
# COMPACT_ATOMS: atom_id res chain seq x y z
N MET A 1 -2.96 -23.93 21.93
CA MET A 1 -2.67 -23.95 20.50
C MET A 1 -2.63 -22.56 19.93
N GLU A 2 -1.60 -22.30 19.21
CA GLU A 2 -1.44 -20.98 18.66
C GLU A 2 -2.23 -20.79 17.42
N GLN A 3 -2.81 -19.63 17.30
CA GLN A 3 -3.47 -19.27 16.08
C GLN A 3 -2.61 -18.31 15.34
N THR A 4 -2.28 -18.68 14.13
CA THR A 4 -1.51 -17.82 13.27
C THR A 4 -2.48 -17.02 12.41
N LEU A 5 -2.37 -15.72 12.47
CA LEU A 5 -3.20 -14.88 11.62
C LEU A 5 -2.84 -15.12 10.18
N SER A 6 -3.84 -15.10 9.32
CA SER A 6 -3.58 -15.17 7.90
C SER A 6 -2.93 -13.88 7.43
N TYR A 7 -2.26 -13.95 6.29
CA TYR A 7 -1.65 -12.74 5.75
C TYR A 7 -2.70 -11.68 5.42
N ALA A 8 -3.88 -12.12 5.01
CA ALA A 8 -4.96 -11.17 4.75
C ALA A 8 -5.35 -10.41 6.01
N GLU A 9 -5.40 -11.12 7.13
CA GLU A 9 -5.74 -10.47 8.39
C GLU A 9 -4.64 -9.53 8.85
N ILE A 10 -3.39 -9.92 8.66
CA ILE A 10 -2.27 -9.08 9.03
C ILE A 10 -2.26 -7.82 8.17
N LEU A 11 -2.47 -7.98 6.87
CA LEU A 11 -2.55 -6.84 5.98
C LEU A 11 -3.69 -5.89 6.35
N LYS A 12 -4.85 -6.46 6.64
CA LYS A 12 -5.99 -5.64 7.02
C LYS A 12 -5.69 -4.83 8.27
N LYS A 13 -5.12 -5.47 9.27
CA LYS A 13 -4.79 -4.76 10.50
C LYS A 13 -3.72 -3.69 10.25
N THR A 14 -2.74 -4.01 9.43
CA THR A 14 -1.65 -3.08 9.17
C THR A 14 -2.16 -1.82 8.48
N VAL A 15 -3.00 -1.97 7.46
CA VAL A 15 -3.51 -0.78 6.76
C VAL A 15 -4.51 -0.02 7.63
N GLN A 16 -5.28 -0.70 8.45
CA GLN A 16 -6.20 -0.02 9.34
C GLN A 16 -5.46 0.78 10.39
N ASP A 17 -4.41 0.21 10.96
CA ASP A 17 -3.62 0.93 11.95
C ASP A 17 -2.91 2.12 11.33
N ALA A 18 -2.40 1.95 10.12
CA ALA A 18 -1.72 3.04 9.43
C ALA A 18 -2.67 4.20 9.15
N ALA A 19 -3.93 3.89 8.85
CA ALA A 19 -4.90 4.94 8.55
C ALA A 19 -5.33 5.70 9.79
N ILE A 20 -5.26 5.05 10.95
CA ILE A 20 -5.61 5.71 12.21
C ILE A 20 -4.54 6.69 12.63
N ASP A 21 -3.27 6.32 12.43
CA ASP A 21 -2.14 7.10 12.89
C ASP A 21 -1.81 8.18 11.86
N GLN A 22 -2.58 9.25 11.87
CA GLN A 22 -2.43 10.29 10.88
C GLN A 22 -2.23 11.64 11.54
N PRO A 23 -1.50 12.53 10.89
CA PRO A 23 -1.30 13.87 11.42
C PRO A 23 -2.63 14.62 11.44
N ARG A 24 -2.83 15.43 12.47
CA ARG A 24 -4.09 16.11 12.62
C ARG A 24 -4.06 17.54 12.13
N LEU A 25 -2.96 17.92 11.50
CA LEU A 25 -2.77 19.32 11.17
C LEU A 25 -3.31 19.70 9.82
N GLN A 26 -3.83 18.72 9.07
CA GLN A 26 -4.27 18.98 7.71
C GLN A 26 -5.65 18.40 7.49
N ALA A 27 -6.31 18.92 6.49
CA ALA A 27 -7.64 18.45 6.13
C ALA A 27 -7.57 17.20 5.23
N ILE A 28 -6.47 16.47 5.33
CA ILE A 28 -6.28 15.24 4.58
C ILE A 28 -6.55 14.06 5.51
N LYS A 29 -7.35 13.13 5.05
CA LYS A 29 -7.69 11.96 5.83
C LYS A 29 -7.18 10.72 5.14
N LEU A 30 -6.84 9.72 5.96
CA LEU A 30 -6.39 8.44 5.45
C LEU A 30 -7.51 7.43 5.60
N TYR A 31 -7.67 6.60 4.57
CA TYR A 31 -8.71 5.58 4.54
C TYR A 31 -8.09 4.23 4.22
N PRO A 32 -8.37 3.21 5.03
CA PRO A 32 -7.93 1.87 4.68
C PRO A 32 -8.92 1.24 3.73
N VAL A 33 -8.41 0.56 2.73
CA VAL A 33 -9.25 -0.17 1.77
C VAL A 33 -8.75 -1.59 1.73
N CYS A 34 -9.59 -2.52 2.10
CA CYS A 34 -9.23 -3.93 2.15
C CYS A 34 -10.23 -4.71 1.34
N ASP A 35 -9.77 -5.31 0.26
CA ASP A 35 -10.62 -6.17 -0.55
C ASP A 35 -10.00 -7.56 -0.57
N ILE A 36 -10.54 -8.45 0.25
CA ILE A 36 -9.98 -9.78 0.39
C ILE A 36 -10.19 -10.60 -0.88
N ASP A 37 -11.30 -10.38 -1.56
CA ASP A 37 -11.59 -11.15 -2.76
C ASP A 37 -10.57 -10.90 -3.86
N SER A 38 -10.23 -9.64 -4.09
CA SER A 38 -9.24 -9.32 -5.11
C SER A 38 -7.82 -9.34 -4.58
N GLY A 39 -7.65 -9.39 -3.26
CA GLY A 39 -6.33 -9.39 -2.65
C GLY A 39 -5.64 -8.05 -2.66
N HIS A 40 -6.39 -6.97 -2.67
CA HIS A 40 -5.81 -5.62 -2.69
C HIS A 40 -6.02 -4.94 -1.35
N PHE A 41 -4.94 -4.34 -0.83
CA PHE A 41 -4.95 -3.66 0.45
C PHE A 41 -4.28 -2.31 0.27
N LEU A 42 -5.02 -1.24 0.55
CA LEU A 42 -4.55 0.10 0.26
C LEU A 42 -4.77 1.04 1.43
N VAL A 43 -3.98 2.11 1.45
CA VAL A 43 -4.27 3.28 2.28
C VAL A 43 -4.37 4.46 1.34
N LEU A 44 -5.52 5.09 1.33
CA LEU A 44 -5.78 6.26 0.49
C LEU A 44 -5.69 7.52 1.32
N ALA A 45 -5.13 8.56 0.74
CA ALA A 45 -5.09 9.88 1.35
C ALA A 45 -5.93 10.82 0.50
N THR A 46 -6.98 11.38 1.07
CA THR A 46 -7.83 12.31 0.35
C THR A 46 -8.11 13.54 1.20
N GLY A 47 -8.27 14.66 0.55
CA GLY A 47 -8.60 15.89 1.25
C GLY A 47 -8.03 17.09 0.56
N TRP A 48 -8.10 18.21 1.27
CA TRP A 48 -7.63 19.50 0.75
C TRP A 48 -6.29 19.86 1.36
N ASP A 49 -5.33 20.19 0.51
CA ASP A 49 -4.08 20.78 0.93
C ASP A 49 -4.07 22.21 0.41
N LYS A 50 -4.49 23.12 1.28
CA LYS A 50 -4.71 24.50 0.90
C LYS A 50 -5.80 24.55 -0.17
N GLN A 51 -5.45 24.85 -1.40
CA GLN A 51 -6.45 24.95 -2.47
C GLN A 51 -6.38 23.78 -3.42
N ARG A 52 -5.60 22.74 -3.07
CA ARG A 52 -5.45 21.58 -3.93
C ARG A 52 -6.15 20.39 -3.34
N TRP A 53 -6.88 19.70 -4.19
CA TRP A 53 -7.47 18.43 -3.80
C TRP A 53 -6.44 17.33 -3.92
N ILE A 54 -6.24 16.58 -2.85
CA ILE A 54 -5.30 15.47 -2.80
C ILE A 54 -6.09 14.17 -2.86
N ASP A 55 -5.65 13.25 -3.70
CA ASP A 55 -6.29 11.95 -3.86
C ASP A 55 -5.20 10.98 -4.29
N ASN A 56 -4.47 10.47 -3.31
CA ASN A 56 -3.29 9.66 -3.57
C ASN A 56 -3.34 8.34 -2.85
N ILE A 57 -2.66 7.36 -3.42
CA ILE A 57 -2.45 6.08 -2.76
C ILE A 57 -1.13 6.17 -2.00
N LEU A 58 -1.19 6.00 -0.69
CA LEU A 58 0.02 6.01 0.14
C LEU A 58 0.62 4.62 0.25
N PHE A 59 -0.19 3.60 0.18
CA PHE A 59 0.28 2.23 0.31
C PHE A 59 -0.61 1.34 -0.51
N HIS A 60 -0.01 0.41 -1.23
CA HIS A 60 -0.76 -0.57 -2.00
C HIS A 60 -0.02 -1.89 -1.97
N ALA A 61 -0.67 -2.91 -1.47
CA ALA A 61 -0.11 -4.25 -1.45
C ALA A 61 -1.12 -5.22 -2.03
N ARG A 62 -0.61 -6.27 -2.65
CA ARG A 62 -1.45 -7.35 -3.18
C ARG A 62 -1.06 -8.65 -2.49
N LEU A 63 -2.05 -9.46 -2.23
CA LEU A 63 -1.83 -10.79 -1.68
C LEU A 63 -2.07 -11.79 -2.79
N VAL A 64 -1.01 -12.45 -3.24
CA VAL A 64 -1.07 -13.40 -4.34
C VAL A 64 -0.35 -14.66 -3.93
N ASP A 65 -1.05 -15.78 -3.92
CA ASP A 65 -0.46 -17.09 -3.63
C ASP A 65 0.39 -17.07 -2.37
N ASN A 66 -0.17 -16.48 -1.33
CA ASN A 66 0.46 -16.44 -0.02
C ASN A 66 1.75 -15.61 -0.01
N GLN A 67 1.87 -14.71 -0.96
CA GLN A 67 2.95 -13.74 -0.98
C GLN A 67 2.36 -12.35 -0.97
N ILE A 68 3.03 -11.44 -0.30
CA ILE A 68 2.61 -10.04 -0.25
C ILE A 68 3.49 -9.25 -1.18
N ILE A 69 2.88 -8.65 -2.18
CA ILE A 69 3.60 -7.85 -3.17
C ILE A 69 3.34 -6.38 -2.84
N ILE A 70 4.39 -5.67 -2.48
CA ILE A 70 4.29 -4.25 -2.15
C ILE A 70 4.41 -3.48 -3.45
N GLU A 71 3.30 -2.91 -3.90
CA GLU A 71 3.29 -2.15 -5.14
C GLU A 71 3.70 -0.71 -4.91
N GLU A 72 3.32 -0.17 -3.75
CA GLU A 72 3.61 1.21 -3.46
C GLU A 72 3.65 1.39 -1.95
N ASP A 73 4.65 2.10 -1.45
CA ASP A 73 4.77 2.38 -0.03
C ASP A 73 5.40 3.74 0.13
N ASN A 74 4.54 4.73 0.33
CA ASN A 74 4.97 6.13 0.44
C ASN A 74 4.94 6.64 1.86
N PHE A 75 4.84 5.76 2.82
CA PHE A 75 4.94 6.15 4.22
C PHE A 75 6.40 6.40 4.57
N GLU A 76 6.63 7.35 5.45
CA GLU A 76 7.96 7.64 5.94
C GLU A 76 8.58 6.39 6.54
N GLU A 77 7.82 5.71 7.37
CA GLU A 77 8.25 4.42 7.90
C GLU A 77 7.54 3.35 7.12
N SER A 78 8.31 2.53 6.43
CA SER A 78 7.76 1.49 5.60
C SER A 78 6.85 0.56 6.40
N LEU A 79 5.71 0.22 5.83
CA LEU A 79 4.80 -0.71 6.49
C LEU A 79 5.32 -2.15 6.43
N THR A 80 6.40 -2.39 5.69
CA THR A 80 7.00 -3.71 5.62
C THR A 80 7.39 -4.21 7.00
N GLN A 81 7.97 -3.32 7.82
CA GLN A 81 8.35 -3.72 9.17
C GLN A 81 7.14 -4.09 10.02
N ALA A 82 6.04 -3.36 9.85
CA ALA A 82 4.82 -3.67 10.57
C ALA A 82 4.26 -5.03 10.15
N LEU A 83 4.36 -5.35 8.87
CA LEU A 83 3.92 -6.67 8.39
C LEU A 83 4.75 -7.78 9.00
N ILE A 84 6.06 -7.60 9.04
CA ILE A 84 6.95 -8.61 9.62
C ILE A 84 6.64 -8.75 11.11
N ALA A 85 6.48 -7.63 11.81
CA ALA A 85 6.15 -7.68 13.23
C ALA A 85 4.82 -8.36 13.47
N GLY A 86 3.90 -8.27 12.52
CA GLY A 86 2.61 -8.92 12.64
C GLY A 86 2.59 -10.39 12.32
N GLY A 87 3.69 -10.92 11.79
CA GLY A 87 3.81 -12.34 11.54
C GLY A 87 4.07 -12.73 10.10
N VAL A 88 4.24 -11.78 9.20
CA VAL A 88 4.56 -12.10 7.82
C VAL A 88 6.03 -12.45 7.71
N ARG A 89 6.32 -13.55 7.04
CA ARG A 89 7.70 -13.95 6.83
C ARG A 89 8.35 -13.03 5.81
N LYS A 90 9.58 -12.65 6.10
CA LYS A 90 10.29 -11.73 5.23
C LYS A 90 10.38 -12.24 3.81
N GLU A 91 10.59 -13.54 3.65
CA GLU A 91 10.75 -14.11 2.32
C GLU A 91 9.43 -14.15 1.54
N ASP A 92 8.32 -13.89 2.21
CA ASP A 92 7.02 -13.83 1.53
C ASP A 92 6.63 -12.42 1.12
N ILE A 93 7.51 -11.45 1.33
CA ILE A 93 7.27 -10.08 0.95
C ILE A 93 8.12 -9.76 -0.27
N VAL A 94 7.46 -9.34 -1.34
CA VAL A 94 8.11 -8.95 -2.59
C VAL A 94 7.88 -7.47 -2.78
N ILE A 95 8.96 -6.72 -2.92
CA ILE A 95 8.84 -5.29 -3.16
C ILE A 95 8.95 -5.06 -4.66
N HIS A 96 7.89 -4.51 -5.21
CA HIS A 96 7.80 -4.32 -6.65
C HIS A 96 8.39 -2.97 -7.01
N LEU A 97 9.72 -2.92 -7.01
CA LEU A 97 10.44 -1.72 -7.36
C LEU A 97 10.96 -1.85 -8.77
N GLU A 98 10.70 -0.86 -9.57
CA GLU A 98 11.19 -0.87 -10.93
C GLU A 98 12.43 0.01 -11.02
N PRO A 99 13.55 -0.56 -11.46
CA PRO A 99 14.73 0.25 -11.68
C PRO A 99 14.44 1.27 -12.76
N ALA A 100 14.54 2.53 -12.42
CA ALA A 100 14.16 3.60 -13.34
C ALA A 100 14.90 3.50 -14.66
N ILE A 101 16.15 3.05 -14.61
CA ILE A 101 16.97 2.98 -15.81
C ILE A 101 16.46 1.94 -16.79
N LEU A 102 16.09 0.79 -16.26
CA LEU A 102 15.72 -0.34 -17.12
C LEU A 102 14.33 -0.20 -17.69
N HIS A 103 13.46 0.53 -17.03
CA HIS A 103 12.07 0.55 -17.41
C HIS A 103 11.55 1.93 -17.76
N SER A 104 12.44 2.86 -18.05
CA SER A 104 12.00 4.21 -18.31
C SER A 104 11.02 4.29 -19.48
N GLU A 105 11.34 3.62 -20.58
CA GLU A 105 10.45 3.64 -21.74
C GLU A 105 9.16 2.91 -21.45
N TRP A 106 9.26 1.80 -20.78
CA TRP A 106 8.10 1.02 -20.43
C TRP A 106 7.19 1.81 -19.50
N TYR A 107 7.78 2.50 -18.56
CA TYR A 107 7.04 3.29 -17.59
C TYR A 107 6.29 4.43 -18.27
N VAL A 108 6.94 5.10 -19.20
CA VAL A 108 6.30 6.17 -19.95
C VAL A 108 5.12 5.64 -20.75
N SER A 109 5.30 4.50 -21.41
CA SER A 109 4.23 3.86 -22.14
C SER A 109 3.06 3.53 -21.24
N TYR A 110 3.35 3.02 -20.05
CA TYR A 110 2.33 2.66 -19.08
C TYR A 110 1.54 3.89 -18.64
N LEU A 111 2.24 4.98 -18.37
CA LEU A 111 1.57 6.20 -17.96
C LEU A 111 0.67 6.73 -19.06
N HIS A 112 1.14 6.69 -20.30
CA HIS A 112 0.32 7.14 -21.42
C HIS A 112 -0.92 6.29 -21.56
N SER A 113 -0.79 5.00 -21.39
CA SER A 113 -1.95 4.10 -21.43
C SER A 113 -2.99 4.49 -20.39
N LYS A 114 -2.52 4.79 -19.18
CA LYS A 114 -3.44 5.16 -18.13
C LYS A 114 -4.11 6.49 -18.40
N GLU A 115 -3.38 7.41 -18.95
CA GLU A 115 -3.94 8.72 -19.25
C GLU A 115 -4.95 8.65 -20.37
N GLY A 116 -4.83 7.67 -21.22
CA GLY A 116 -5.74 7.52 -22.33
C GLY A 116 -7.07 6.89 -21.98
N CYS A 117 -7.26 6.52 -20.74
CA CYS A 117 -8.51 5.89 -20.32
C CYS A 117 -9.64 6.87 -20.13
#